data_89fc2fbaf7e4bc21e2728f0579efe7fd
#
_entry.id   89fc2fbaf7e4bc21e2728f0579efe7fd
#
_cell.length_a   1.000
_cell.length_b   1.000
_cell.length_c   1.000
_cell.angle_alpha   90.00
_cell.angle_beta   90.00
_cell.angle_gamma   90.00
#
_symmetry.space_group_name_H-M   'P 1'
#
loop_
_entity.id
_entity.type
_entity.pdbx_description
1 polymer ?
#
loop_
_entity_poly.entity_id
_entity_poly.type
_entity_poly.pdbx_seq_one_letter_code
_entity_poly.pdbx_strand_id
1 'polypeptide(L)'
;MHSTTWPPLYSPSNMDYASWLLPCSMPVATMPGKHVCATCSPFMVLIDFVAIIPFMVIYVYKETPHVHLVVLAYVLIIFKLIRYSRSFQMIGTVLRTVREELVTAYTACGIMLGFSGILMYYIERYAQPEAFENIGDGFWWAIVAFTTVGYGDIYPITPLGRLLSSIISLIGIAMIAIPTGIISSAFMSMLIEKKQKEKNNSSM
;
A
#
# COMPACT_ATOMS: atom_id res chain seq x y z
N MET A 1 -20.87 -49.31 -16.37
CA MET A 1 -20.11 -49.29 -15.10
C MET A 1 -18.80 -48.53 -15.33
N HIS A 2 -18.83 -47.21 -15.19
CA HIS A 2 -17.60 -46.37 -15.25
C HIS A 2 -17.23 -46.03 -13.81
N SER A 3 -16.16 -46.64 -13.35
CA SER A 3 -15.52 -46.28 -12.06
C SER A 3 -14.71 -45.02 -12.22
N THR A 4 -15.23 -43.90 -11.71
CA THR A 4 -14.49 -42.67 -11.54
C THR A 4 -13.55 -42.81 -10.33
N THR A 5 -12.30 -43.15 -10.64
CA THR A 5 -11.21 -43.11 -9.65
C THR A 5 -10.71 -41.66 -9.54
N TRP A 6 -11.00 -40.99 -8.41
CA TRP A 6 -10.39 -39.73 -8.06
C TRP A 6 -8.90 -39.95 -7.76
N PRO A 7 -7.97 -39.10 -8.24
CA PRO A 7 -6.58 -39.21 -7.85
C PRO A 7 -6.40 -38.95 -6.35
N PRO A 8 -5.48 -39.64 -5.69
CA PRO A 8 -5.26 -39.46 -4.26
C PRO A 8 -4.72 -38.07 -3.96
N LEU A 9 -5.43 -37.34 -3.10
CA LEU A 9 -5.13 -35.99 -2.64
C LEU A 9 -3.89 -35.87 -1.74
N TYR A 10 -3.15 -36.96 -1.56
CA TYR A 10 -1.96 -36.99 -0.70
C TYR A 10 -0.77 -37.60 -1.42
N SER A 11 0.08 -36.73 -2.01
CA SER A 11 1.43 -37.06 -2.40
C SER A 11 2.41 -36.52 -1.35
N PRO A 12 3.38 -37.32 -0.87
CA PRO A 12 4.38 -36.87 0.13
C PRO A 12 5.28 -35.73 -0.33
N SER A 13 5.27 -35.41 -1.64
CA SER A 13 6.00 -34.27 -2.21
C SER A 13 5.41 -32.89 -1.88
N ASN A 14 4.21 -32.84 -1.29
CA ASN A 14 3.53 -31.59 -0.89
C ASN A 14 3.73 -31.20 0.59
N MET A 15 4.71 -31.81 1.26
CA MET A 15 5.00 -31.51 2.67
C MET A 15 5.56 -30.08 2.90
N ASP A 16 5.82 -29.33 1.83
CA ASP A 16 6.27 -27.93 1.92
C ASP A 16 5.16 -26.93 2.29
N TYR A 17 3.89 -27.33 2.21
CA TYR A 17 2.77 -26.43 2.55
C TYR A 17 2.49 -26.30 4.05
N ALA A 18 2.87 -27.29 4.85
CA ALA A 18 2.63 -27.27 6.30
C ALA A 18 3.57 -26.34 7.07
N SER A 19 4.75 -26.05 6.52
CA SER A 19 5.75 -25.18 7.17
C SER A 19 5.37 -23.70 7.22
N TRP A 20 4.35 -23.30 6.48
CA TRP A 20 3.91 -21.90 6.38
C TRP A 20 2.72 -21.54 7.28
N LEU A 21 2.11 -22.54 7.93
CA LEU A 21 0.91 -22.36 8.76
C LEU A 21 1.21 -22.24 10.27
N LEU A 22 2.47 -22.40 10.68
CA LEU A 22 2.83 -22.25 12.09
C LEU A 22 3.01 -20.77 12.44
N PRO A 23 2.24 -20.24 13.39
CA PRO A 23 2.47 -18.90 13.90
C PRO A 23 3.84 -18.83 14.57
N CYS A 24 4.55 -17.73 14.42
CA CYS A 24 5.89 -17.45 14.93
C CYS A 24 5.98 -17.46 16.48
N SER A 25 4.95 -17.94 17.17
CA SER A 25 4.84 -18.00 18.64
C SER A 25 5.10 -19.38 19.23
N MET A 26 5.42 -20.42 18.43
CA MET A 26 5.81 -21.72 19.01
C MET A 26 7.31 -21.76 19.27
N PRO A 27 7.74 -22.21 20.46
CA PRO A 27 9.16 -22.41 20.77
C PRO A 27 9.73 -23.43 19.79
N VAL A 28 10.83 -23.05 19.15
CA VAL A 28 11.57 -23.89 18.19
C VAL A 28 12.09 -25.12 18.90
N ALA A 29 11.33 -26.22 18.84
CA ALA A 29 11.89 -27.55 19.13
C ALA A 29 12.76 -27.94 17.91
N THR A 30 14.03 -28.05 18.17
CA THR A 30 15.12 -28.47 17.31
C THR A 30 14.73 -29.49 16.24
N MET A 31 14.64 -29.05 14.99
CA MET A 31 14.79 -29.92 13.83
C MET A 31 16.08 -29.55 13.07
N PRO A 32 16.99 -30.51 12.86
CA PRO A 32 18.25 -30.24 12.18
C PRO A 32 18.01 -30.02 10.67
N GLY A 33 18.41 -28.87 10.15
CA GLY A 33 18.72 -28.72 8.74
C GLY A 33 17.82 -27.84 7.88
N LYS A 34 16.94 -26.99 8.41
CA LYS A 34 16.26 -25.97 7.58
C LYS A 34 16.44 -24.58 8.17
N HIS A 35 17.01 -23.69 7.38
CA HIS A 35 17.18 -22.28 7.70
C HIS A 35 15.81 -21.69 8.08
N VAL A 36 15.59 -21.47 9.35
CA VAL A 36 14.49 -20.65 9.86
C VAL A 36 14.66 -19.29 9.24
N CYS A 37 13.71 -18.91 8.41
CA CYS A 37 13.70 -17.61 7.75
C CYS A 37 13.63 -16.52 8.83
N ALA A 38 14.80 -16.05 9.24
CA ALA A 38 14.98 -14.95 10.19
C ALA A 38 14.63 -13.60 9.56
N THR A 39 13.48 -13.52 8.88
CA THR A 39 12.93 -12.26 8.40
C THR A 39 11.73 -11.84 9.24
N CYS A 40 11.86 -11.98 10.56
CA CYS A 40 11.08 -11.13 11.46
C CYS A 40 11.73 -9.75 11.43
N SER A 41 11.30 -8.90 10.49
CA SER A 41 11.65 -7.48 10.54
C SER A 41 11.27 -6.94 11.93
N PRO A 42 12.16 -6.22 12.66
CA PRO A 42 11.84 -5.66 13.97
C PRO A 42 10.59 -4.78 13.93
N PHE A 43 10.28 -4.22 12.78
CA PHE A 43 9.05 -3.47 12.50
C PHE A 43 7.78 -4.34 12.64
N MET A 44 7.82 -5.62 12.28
CA MET A 44 6.69 -6.56 12.42
C MET A 44 6.41 -6.91 13.88
N VAL A 45 7.45 -7.10 14.68
CA VAL A 45 7.32 -7.33 16.13
C VAL A 45 6.76 -6.09 16.81
N LEU A 46 7.15 -4.90 16.36
CA LEU A 46 6.62 -3.64 16.87
C LEU A 46 5.11 -3.51 16.62
N ILE A 47 4.62 -3.87 15.43
CA ILE A 47 3.19 -3.86 15.11
C ILE A 47 2.42 -4.85 16.00
N ASP A 48 2.97 -6.05 16.23
CA ASP A 48 2.36 -7.03 17.13
C ASP A 48 2.27 -6.49 18.56
N PHE A 49 3.30 -5.78 19.02
CA PHE A 49 3.34 -5.16 20.34
C PHE A 49 2.36 -3.99 20.46
N VAL A 50 2.32 -3.12 19.46
CA VAL A 50 1.39 -1.98 19.40
C VAL A 50 -0.06 -2.45 19.33
N ALA A 51 -0.37 -3.58 18.69
CA ALA A 51 -1.72 -4.15 18.66
C ALA A 51 -2.20 -4.70 20.03
N ILE A 52 -1.29 -5.01 20.96
CA ILE A 52 -1.62 -5.46 22.32
C ILE A 52 -1.96 -4.30 23.25
N ILE A 53 -1.35 -3.12 23.03
CA ILE A 53 -1.52 -1.94 23.90
C ILE A 53 -2.99 -1.54 24.10
N PRO A 54 -3.83 -1.41 23.04
CA PRO A 54 -5.23 -1.03 23.23
C PRO A 54 -6.03 -2.06 24.04
N PHE A 55 -5.71 -3.34 23.90
CA PHE A 55 -6.33 -4.42 24.70
C PHE A 55 -6.02 -4.28 26.19
N MET A 56 -4.75 -3.98 26.51
CA MET A 56 -4.33 -3.75 27.89
C MET A 56 -4.96 -2.49 28.47
N VAL A 57 -5.05 -1.41 27.69
CA VAL A 57 -5.69 -0.14 28.12
C VAL A 57 -7.19 -0.36 28.42
N ILE A 58 -7.91 -1.08 27.58
CA ILE A 58 -9.34 -1.40 27.79
C ILE A 58 -9.53 -2.29 29.02
N TYR A 59 -8.64 -3.24 29.25
CA TYR A 59 -8.70 -4.14 30.41
C TYR A 59 -8.47 -3.42 31.74
N VAL A 60 -7.56 -2.43 31.75
CA VAL A 60 -7.20 -1.65 32.96
C VAL A 60 -8.25 -0.56 33.25
N TYR A 61 -8.79 0.09 32.22
CA TYR A 61 -9.72 1.22 32.37
C TYR A 61 -11.16 0.81 32.06
N LYS A 62 -11.71 -0.12 32.82
CA LYS A 62 -13.07 -0.68 32.65
C LYS A 62 -14.22 0.34 32.68
N GLU A 63 -14.01 1.56 33.17
CA GLU A 63 -15.09 2.50 33.49
C GLU A 63 -15.13 3.76 32.59
N THR A 64 -14.34 3.84 31.53
CA THR A 64 -14.37 5.04 30.68
C THR A 64 -14.94 4.76 29.30
N PRO A 65 -15.79 5.66 28.76
CA PRO A 65 -16.46 5.48 27.47
C PRO A 65 -15.52 5.74 26.29
N HIS A 66 -14.34 5.10 26.26
CA HIS A 66 -13.37 5.28 25.20
C HIS A 66 -13.62 4.31 24.04
N VAL A 67 -14.85 4.35 23.48
CA VAL A 67 -15.23 3.60 22.27
C VAL A 67 -14.21 3.82 21.12
N HIS A 68 -13.62 5.03 21.05
CA HIS A 68 -12.60 5.37 20.05
C HIS A 68 -11.33 4.51 20.16
N LEU A 69 -10.90 4.13 21.37
CA LEU A 69 -9.74 3.25 21.58
C LEU A 69 -10.02 1.83 21.11
N VAL A 70 -11.27 1.36 21.27
CA VAL A 70 -11.69 0.04 20.75
C VAL A 70 -11.65 0.02 19.23
N VAL A 71 -12.14 1.06 18.58
CA VAL A 71 -12.11 1.19 17.11
C VAL A 71 -10.66 1.23 16.62
N LEU A 72 -9.78 1.98 17.27
CA LEU A 72 -8.35 2.03 16.94
C LEU A 72 -7.70 0.64 17.08
N ALA A 73 -8.04 -0.12 18.12
CA ALA A 73 -7.55 -1.49 18.31
C ALA A 73 -7.96 -2.41 17.14
N TYR A 74 -9.21 -2.34 16.68
CA TYR A 74 -9.68 -3.13 15.54
C TYR A 74 -8.94 -2.77 14.25
N VAL A 75 -8.66 -1.48 14.00
CA VAL A 75 -7.89 -1.04 12.84
C VAL A 75 -6.47 -1.65 12.87
N LEU A 76 -5.81 -1.65 14.04
CA LEU A 76 -4.48 -2.26 14.19
C LEU A 76 -4.49 -3.78 13.96
N ILE A 77 -5.56 -4.48 14.37
CA ILE A 77 -5.73 -5.91 14.11
C ILE A 77 -5.87 -6.20 12.61
N ILE A 78 -6.55 -5.33 11.84
CA ILE A 78 -6.65 -5.46 10.38
C ILE A 78 -5.25 -5.40 9.73
N PHE A 79 -4.37 -4.50 10.19
CA PHE A 79 -2.98 -4.45 9.72
C PHE A 79 -2.20 -5.75 10.00
N LYS A 80 -2.54 -6.47 11.07
CA LYS A 80 -1.96 -7.78 11.36
C LYS A 80 -2.33 -8.83 10.32
N LEU A 81 -3.55 -8.77 9.74
CA LEU A 81 -4.00 -9.70 8.69
C LEU A 81 -3.19 -9.56 7.39
N ILE A 82 -2.66 -8.37 7.09
CA ILE A 82 -1.80 -8.13 5.93
C ILE A 82 -0.56 -9.03 5.95
N ARG A 83 -0.03 -9.33 7.14
CA ARG A 83 1.13 -10.21 7.34
C ARG A 83 0.91 -11.65 6.85
N TYR A 84 -0.31 -12.17 6.99
CA TYR A 84 -0.63 -13.57 6.68
C TYR A 84 -0.97 -13.78 5.21
N SER A 85 -1.22 -12.72 4.44
CA SER A 85 -1.59 -12.84 3.04
C SER A 85 -0.36 -12.89 2.13
N ARG A 86 -0.20 -13.99 1.40
CA ARG A 86 0.85 -14.17 0.38
C ARG A 86 0.78 -13.11 -0.71
N SER A 87 -0.43 -12.64 -1.03
CA SER A 87 -0.64 -11.58 -2.02
C SER A 87 0.01 -10.26 -1.61
N PHE A 88 -0.12 -9.86 -0.34
CA PHE A 88 0.53 -8.65 0.16
C PHE A 88 2.06 -8.76 0.20
N GLN A 89 2.59 -9.96 0.52
CA GLN A 89 4.04 -10.20 0.46
C GLN A 89 4.57 -10.08 -0.97
N MET A 90 3.82 -10.57 -1.96
CA MET A 90 4.16 -10.42 -3.38
C MET A 90 4.18 -8.95 -3.78
N ILE A 91 3.16 -8.16 -3.42
CA ILE A 91 3.13 -6.72 -3.67
C ILE A 91 4.34 -6.04 -3.03
N GLY A 92 4.68 -6.36 -1.78
CA GLY A 92 5.85 -5.81 -1.11
C GLY A 92 7.17 -6.14 -1.83
N THR A 93 7.29 -7.32 -2.40
CA THR A 93 8.46 -7.71 -3.20
C THR A 93 8.54 -6.91 -4.51
N VAL A 94 7.42 -6.79 -5.23
CA VAL A 94 7.34 -5.97 -6.46
C VAL A 94 7.76 -4.53 -6.18
N LEU A 95 7.18 -3.90 -5.16
CA LEU A 95 7.51 -2.51 -4.80
C LEU A 95 8.99 -2.31 -4.43
N ARG A 96 9.60 -3.31 -3.79
CA ARG A 96 11.04 -3.26 -3.48
C ARG A 96 11.91 -3.38 -4.73
N THR A 97 11.48 -4.17 -5.70
CA THR A 97 12.23 -4.36 -6.96
C THR A 97 12.28 -3.07 -7.78
N VAL A 98 11.18 -2.31 -7.83
CA VAL A 98 11.07 -1.08 -8.62
C VAL A 98 11.13 0.20 -7.76
N ARG A 99 11.73 0.13 -6.57
CA ARG A 99 11.74 1.25 -5.62
C ARG A 99 12.42 2.51 -6.18
N GLU A 100 13.50 2.35 -6.95
CA GLU A 100 14.27 3.48 -7.46
C GLU A 100 13.48 4.24 -8.52
N GLU A 101 12.82 3.51 -9.42
CA GLU A 101 11.93 4.07 -10.42
C GLU A 101 10.71 4.75 -9.77
N LEU A 102 10.14 4.14 -8.74
CA LEU A 102 9.02 4.72 -8.00
C LEU A 102 9.42 6.00 -7.26
N VAL A 103 10.58 6.01 -6.59
CA VAL A 103 11.09 7.21 -5.91
C VAL A 103 11.27 8.34 -6.91
N THR A 104 11.86 8.07 -8.07
CA THR A 104 12.04 9.06 -9.14
C THR A 104 10.69 9.59 -9.63
N ALA A 105 9.73 8.71 -9.92
CA ALA A 105 8.41 9.09 -10.37
C ALA A 105 7.64 9.92 -9.33
N TYR A 106 7.62 9.50 -8.07
CA TYR A 106 6.95 10.25 -6.99
C TYR A 106 7.64 11.58 -6.68
N THR A 107 8.96 11.65 -6.80
CA THR A 107 9.69 12.92 -6.65
C THR A 107 9.30 13.91 -7.74
N ALA A 108 9.22 13.48 -8.99
CA ALA A 108 8.75 14.30 -10.10
C ALA A 108 7.30 14.78 -9.89
N CYS A 109 6.40 13.86 -9.46
CA CYS A 109 5.02 14.21 -9.11
C CYS A 109 4.97 15.24 -7.97
N GLY A 110 5.79 15.07 -6.92
CA GLY A 110 5.84 16.01 -5.79
C GLY A 110 6.31 17.41 -6.19
N ILE A 111 7.33 17.50 -7.04
CA ILE A 111 7.81 18.80 -7.57
C ILE A 111 6.71 19.49 -8.38
N MET A 112 6.06 18.76 -9.29
CA MET A 112 4.97 19.29 -10.11
C MET A 112 3.77 19.74 -9.28
N LEU A 113 3.39 18.94 -8.28
CA LEU A 113 2.32 19.28 -7.34
C LEU A 113 2.67 20.54 -6.57
N GLY A 114 3.91 20.62 -6.03
CA GLY A 114 4.39 21.79 -5.32
C GLY A 114 4.35 23.06 -6.16
N PHE A 115 4.88 22.98 -7.37
CA PHE A 115 4.87 24.10 -8.33
C PHE A 115 3.45 24.53 -8.67
N SER A 116 2.56 23.59 -8.94
CA SER A 116 1.16 23.85 -9.27
C SER A 116 0.41 24.53 -8.13
N GLY A 117 0.60 24.08 -6.90
CA GLY A 117 -0.03 24.64 -5.71
C GLY A 117 0.41 26.07 -5.43
N ILE A 118 1.71 26.33 -5.49
CA ILE A 118 2.27 27.68 -5.34
C ILE A 118 1.75 28.60 -6.43
N LEU A 119 1.77 28.16 -7.67
CA LEU A 119 1.35 28.96 -8.81
C LEU A 119 -0.14 29.33 -8.73
N MET A 120 -1.00 28.36 -8.37
CA MET A 120 -2.43 28.59 -8.20
C MET A 120 -2.71 29.56 -7.05
N TYR A 121 -2.02 29.41 -5.91
CA TYR A 121 -2.13 30.36 -4.81
C TYR A 121 -1.84 31.79 -5.23
N TYR A 122 -0.75 32.06 -5.95
CA TYR A 122 -0.41 33.41 -6.37
C TYR A 122 -1.38 34.02 -7.41
N ILE A 123 -2.01 33.19 -8.24
CA ILE A 123 -2.97 33.65 -9.23
C ILE A 123 -4.32 33.98 -8.59
N GLU A 124 -4.80 33.15 -7.68
CA GLU A 124 -6.17 33.23 -7.13
C GLU A 124 -6.27 34.05 -5.85
N ARG A 125 -5.19 34.19 -5.05
CA ARG A 125 -5.25 34.89 -3.74
C ARG A 125 -5.82 36.29 -3.77
N TYR A 126 -5.66 37.04 -4.89
CA TYR A 126 -6.18 38.40 -5.01
C TYR A 126 -7.66 38.43 -5.41
N ALA A 127 -8.13 37.41 -6.12
CA ALA A 127 -9.51 37.31 -6.56
C ALA A 127 -10.41 36.65 -5.49
N GLN A 128 -9.85 35.76 -4.68
CA GLN A 128 -10.58 35.05 -3.63
C GLN A 128 -9.68 34.79 -2.38
N PRO A 129 -9.41 35.87 -1.61
CA PRO A 129 -8.51 35.79 -0.45
C PRO A 129 -9.03 34.86 0.67
N GLU A 130 -10.34 34.64 0.76
CA GLU A 130 -10.95 33.74 1.75
C GLU A 130 -10.75 32.26 1.41
N ALA A 131 -10.63 31.90 0.13
CA ALA A 131 -10.41 30.53 -0.30
C ALA A 131 -8.93 30.15 -0.40
N PHE A 132 -8.07 31.15 -0.68
CA PHE A 132 -6.62 31.00 -0.76
C PHE A 132 -5.92 31.90 0.25
N GLU A 133 -6.19 31.67 1.57
CA GLU A 133 -5.59 32.46 2.64
C GLU A 133 -4.08 32.26 2.72
N ASN A 134 -3.63 31.04 2.54
CA ASN A 134 -2.24 30.64 2.69
C ASN A 134 -1.80 29.67 1.56
N ILE A 135 -0.48 29.45 1.45
CA ILE A 135 0.10 28.55 0.44
C ILE A 135 -0.42 27.11 0.62
N GLY A 136 -0.78 26.71 1.83
CA GLY A 136 -1.35 25.38 2.12
C GLY A 136 -2.65 25.11 1.36
N ASP A 137 -3.49 26.14 1.15
CA ASP A 137 -4.74 26.02 0.41
C ASP A 137 -4.47 25.76 -1.07
N GLY A 138 -3.42 26.38 -1.62
CA GLY A 138 -2.94 26.09 -2.96
C GLY A 138 -2.44 24.64 -3.10
N PHE A 139 -1.70 24.13 -2.11
CA PHE A 139 -1.29 22.72 -2.07
C PHE A 139 -2.48 21.78 -1.94
N TRP A 140 -3.43 22.10 -1.09
CA TRP A 140 -4.66 21.32 -0.94
C TRP A 140 -5.40 21.21 -2.28
N TRP A 141 -5.62 22.34 -2.93
CA TRP A 141 -6.23 22.35 -4.26
C TRP A 141 -5.45 21.48 -5.26
N ALA A 142 -4.12 21.63 -5.30
CA ALA A 142 -3.29 20.85 -6.21
C ALA A 142 -3.40 19.36 -5.96
N ILE A 143 -3.34 18.90 -4.69
CA ILE A 143 -3.52 17.47 -4.32
C ILE A 143 -4.87 16.97 -4.81
N VAL A 144 -5.95 17.71 -4.55
CA VAL A 144 -7.31 17.33 -4.91
C VAL A 144 -7.51 17.28 -6.42
N ALA A 145 -6.88 18.22 -7.16
CA ALA A 145 -6.91 18.25 -8.61
C ALA A 145 -6.09 17.11 -9.24
N PHE A 146 -4.84 16.87 -8.78
CA PHE A 146 -3.97 15.80 -9.28
C PHE A 146 -4.53 14.41 -9.01
N THR A 147 -5.11 14.20 -7.83
CA THR A 147 -5.72 12.90 -7.47
C THR A 147 -7.08 12.67 -8.12
N THR A 148 -7.57 13.62 -8.91
CA THR A 148 -8.88 13.59 -9.60
C THR A 148 -10.09 13.45 -8.64
N VAL A 149 -9.92 13.81 -7.35
CA VAL A 149 -11.00 13.76 -6.34
C VAL A 149 -11.98 14.91 -6.57
N GLY A 150 -11.49 16.15 -6.71
CA GLY A 150 -12.30 17.32 -7.05
C GLY A 150 -13.40 17.63 -6.03
N TYR A 151 -13.08 17.79 -4.74
CA TYR A 151 -14.08 18.11 -3.70
C TYR A 151 -14.92 19.36 -4.02
N GLY A 152 -14.35 20.35 -4.75
CA GLY A 152 -15.05 21.57 -5.14
C GLY A 152 -15.18 22.60 -4.02
N ASP A 153 -14.48 22.40 -2.92
CA ASP A 153 -14.35 23.32 -1.78
C ASP A 153 -13.48 24.54 -2.16
N ILE A 154 -12.40 24.32 -2.89
CA ILE A 154 -11.49 25.34 -3.42
C ILE A 154 -11.32 25.09 -4.92
N TYR A 155 -11.57 26.14 -5.75
CA TYR A 155 -11.43 26.05 -7.19
C TYR A 155 -11.08 27.41 -7.79
N PRO A 156 -10.38 27.47 -8.95
CA PRO A 156 -10.02 28.75 -9.58
C PRO A 156 -11.24 29.46 -10.20
N ILE A 157 -11.37 30.76 -9.92
CA ILE A 157 -12.41 31.61 -10.49
C ILE A 157 -11.89 32.53 -11.60
N THR A 158 -10.60 32.89 -11.57
CA THR A 158 -10.00 33.73 -12.58
C THR A 158 -9.86 33.00 -13.92
N PRO A 159 -9.94 33.73 -15.07
CA PRO A 159 -9.73 33.10 -16.37
C PRO A 159 -8.36 32.46 -16.52
N LEU A 160 -7.33 33.10 -15.97
CA LEU A 160 -5.95 32.56 -15.98
C LEU A 160 -5.83 31.30 -15.08
N GLY A 161 -6.42 31.32 -13.88
CA GLY A 161 -6.45 30.17 -12.99
C GLY A 161 -7.19 28.98 -13.59
N ARG A 162 -8.31 29.22 -14.31
CA ARG A 162 -9.05 28.16 -15.01
C ARG A 162 -8.26 27.54 -16.16
N LEU A 163 -7.58 28.38 -16.96
CA LEU A 163 -6.70 27.89 -18.03
C LEU A 163 -5.56 27.04 -17.45
N LEU A 164 -4.89 27.55 -16.41
CA LEU A 164 -3.82 26.87 -15.74
C LEU A 164 -4.30 25.53 -15.11
N SER A 165 -5.45 25.56 -14.45
CA SER A 165 -6.08 24.36 -13.87
C SER A 165 -6.30 23.28 -14.93
N SER A 166 -6.76 23.65 -16.11
CA SER A 166 -6.98 22.70 -17.21
C SER A 166 -5.68 22.03 -17.65
N ILE A 167 -4.61 22.79 -17.79
CA ILE A 167 -3.28 22.28 -18.17
C ILE A 167 -2.73 21.37 -17.06
N ILE A 168 -2.79 21.82 -15.82
CA ILE A 168 -2.31 21.07 -14.64
C ILE A 168 -3.07 19.76 -14.50
N SER A 169 -4.38 19.74 -14.72
CA SER A 169 -5.19 18.51 -14.63
C SER A 169 -4.77 17.48 -15.68
N LEU A 170 -4.51 17.90 -16.91
CA LEU A 170 -4.01 17.00 -17.95
C LEU A 170 -2.63 16.41 -17.61
N ILE A 171 -1.71 17.26 -17.13
CA ILE A 171 -0.39 16.81 -16.66
C ILE A 171 -0.54 15.87 -15.45
N GLY A 172 -1.43 16.19 -14.51
CA GLY A 172 -1.70 15.39 -13.31
C GLY A 172 -2.11 13.96 -13.64
N ILE A 173 -3.02 13.78 -14.61
CA ILE A 173 -3.42 12.44 -15.08
C ILE A 173 -2.21 11.66 -15.61
N ALA A 174 -1.38 12.29 -16.45
CA ALA A 174 -0.19 11.65 -17.00
C ALA A 174 0.82 11.27 -15.90
N MET A 175 1.01 12.16 -14.93
CA MET A 175 1.96 11.95 -13.82
C MET A 175 1.55 10.79 -12.90
N ILE A 176 0.26 10.60 -12.63
CA ILE A 176 -0.23 9.44 -11.83
C ILE A 176 -0.13 8.14 -12.63
N ALA A 177 -0.28 8.18 -13.95
CA ALA A 177 -0.16 7.02 -14.82
C ALA A 177 1.24 6.39 -14.77
N ILE A 178 2.31 7.18 -14.57
CA ILE A 178 3.69 6.69 -14.56
C ILE A 178 3.95 5.71 -13.41
N PRO A 179 3.75 6.05 -12.11
CA PRO A 179 3.95 5.09 -11.02
C PRO A 179 3.06 3.86 -11.15
N THR A 180 1.81 4.04 -11.59
CA THR A 180 0.87 2.93 -11.81
C THR A 180 1.37 1.97 -12.90
N GLY A 181 1.90 2.50 -13.99
CA GLY A 181 2.49 1.72 -15.07
C GLY A 181 3.72 0.92 -14.63
N ILE A 182 4.62 1.54 -13.86
CA ILE A 182 5.81 0.89 -13.29
C ILE A 182 5.40 -0.30 -12.41
N ILE A 183 4.47 -0.11 -11.48
CA ILE A 183 3.99 -1.17 -10.59
C ILE A 183 3.32 -2.29 -11.39
N SER A 184 2.45 -1.96 -12.34
CA SER A 184 1.74 -2.94 -13.16
C SER A 184 2.69 -3.77 -14.01
N SER A 185 3.68 -3.16 -14.64
CA SER A 185 4.71 -3.82 -15.43
C SER A 185 5.54 -4.79 -14.58
N ALA A 186 6.02 -4.34 -13.43
CA ALA A 186 6.82 -5.16 -12.53
C ALA A 186 6.02 -6.36 -11.97
N PHE A 187 4.76 -6.16 -11.66
CA PHE A 187 3.87 -7.23 -11.21
C PHE A 187 3.67 -8.29 -12.31
N MET A 188 3.42 -7.86 -13.55
CA MET A 188 3.27 -8.75 -14.69
C MET A 188 4.55 -9.56 -14.96
N SER A 189 5.71 -8.92 -14.91
CA SER A 189 7.02 -9.58 -15.11
C SER A 189 7.25 -10.68 -14.08
N MET A 190 6.93 -10.42 -12.81
CA MET A 190 7.05 -11.40 -11.73
C MET A 190 6.10 -12.59 -11.90
N LEU A 191 4.87 -12.37 -12.38
CA LEU A 191 3.92 -13.44 -12.65
C LEU A 191 4.38 -14.34 -13.82
N ILE A 192 4.95 -13.74 -14.86
CA ILE A 192 5.48 -14.48 -16.02
C ILE A 192 6.67 -15.34 -15.57
N GLU A 193 7.61 -14.79 -14.82
CA GLU A 193 8.76 -15.54 -14.31
C GLU A 193 8.34 -16.73 -13.44
N LYS A 194 7.34 -16.53 -12.57
CA LYS A 194 6.80 -17.60 -11.73
C LYS A 194 6.21 -18.74 -12.58
N LYS A 195 5.41 -18.42 -13.59
CA LYS A 195 4.84 -19.42 -14.49
C LYS A 195 5.90 -20.17 -15.28
N GLN A 196 6.96 -19.51 -15.72
CA GLN A 196 8.07 -20.17 -16.42
C GLN A 196 8.81 -21.16 -15.52
N LYS A 197 9.08 -20.78 -14.26
CA LYS A 197 9.70 -21.69 -13.28
C LYS A 197 8.84 -22.92 -13.00
N GLU A 198 7.53 -22.75 -12.86
CA GLU A 198 6.59 -23.87 -12.67
C GLU A 198 6.60 -24.82 -13.88
N LYS A 199 6.61 -24.28 -15.10
CA LYS A 199 6.65 -25.08 -16.33
C LYS A 199 7.96 -25.88 -16.46
N ASN A 200 9.09 -25.27 -16.16
CA ASN A 200 10.39 -25.95 -16.24
C ASN A 200 10.50 -27.08 -15.20
N ASN A 201 9.97 -26.89 -13.98
CA ASN A 201 9.96 -27.94 -12.95
C ASN A 201 9.01 -29.10 -13.28
N SER A 202 7.96 -28.87 -14.06
CA SER A 202 7.03 -29.94 -14.48
C SER A 202 7.51 -30.73 -15.71
N SER A 203 8.57 -30.24 -16.37
CA SER A 203 9.18 -30.90 -17.57
C SER A 203 10.45 -31.71 -17.22
N MET A 204 10.91 -31.72 -15.98
CA MET A 204 11.98 -32.59 -15.44
C MET A 204 11.39 -33.79 -14.70
#